data_fdf1d81c3d98c5f8fab402722b28af47
#
_entry.id   fdf1d81c3d98c5f8fab402722b28af47
#
_cell.length_a   1.000
_cell.length_b   1.000
_cell.length_c   1.000
_cell.angle_alpha   90.00
_cell.angle_beta   90.00
_cell.angle_gamma   90.00
#
_symmetry.space_group_name_H-M   'P 1'
#
loop_
_entity.id
_entity.type
_entity.pdbx_description
1 polymer ?
#
loop_
_entity_poly.entity_id
_entity_poly.type
_entity_poly.pdbx_seq_one_letter_code
_entity_poly.pdbx_strand_id
1 'polypeptide(L)'
;MRNEWMIAKRLYYAEGKEDKKMSLPAIRVALTAIIVGMVVMIITIFVVIGFKQEIQQKVAGFGSHIQIVNFDNNNTYEMQPISVSDSLLERISSIEDVDYVQRFATKPGMLKTDSAFQGIIFKGLPLNDSVSAGSPSGWDFFTDYLIKGHLPKAQNEVIISSTMSDLLNLQVGSAFFAYFIEEKIRSRKFTIVGIYNTCFSDYDKSFVLGDIRQVQSLNGWDEDEVSGVDVNIRDFSELDRIHDKVWMRVGNKPDERGNFLYTQDIREQNPNVFSWLELLNMNVVIIILLMVCVAGFNIISGLLILILDAVQFIGILKALGADNGFLRRIFLCRASFLVINGMLWGNVIGLILCALQYYFHVIPLDPTAYYVSYVPIAFHWGWWSVLNVGTFLVSMLILVAPSAIITRISPAKVMHFE
;
A
#
# COMPACT_ATOMS: atom_id res chain seq x y z
N MET A 1 36.09 17.45 -18.83
CA MET A 1 35.30 16.30 -18.35
C MET A 1 35.97 14.94 -18.55
N ARG A 2 36.52 14.59 -19.72
CA ARG A 2 37.18 13.25 -19.93
C ARG A 2 38.43 13.03 -19.09
N ASN A 3 39.26 14.07 -18.88
CA ASN A 3 40.50 13.96 -18.10
C ASN A 3 40.22 13.97 -16.58
N GLU A 4 39.27 14.75 -16.13
CA GLU A 4 38.84 14.82 -14.70
C GLU A 4 38.29 13.48 -14.22
N TRP A 5 37.44 12.83 -15.05
CA TRP A 5 36.87 11.51 -14.77
C TRP A 5 37.96 10.42 -14.72
N MET A 6 38.93 10.47 -15.63
CA MET A 6 40.04 9.49 -15.67
C MET A 6 40.95 9.61 -14.44
N ILE A 7 41.25 10.85 -14.01
CA ILE A 7 42.04 11.10 -12.79
C ILE A 7 41.26 10.66 -11.56
N ALA A 8 39.98 10.99 -11.45
CA ALA A 8 39.11 10.60 -10.32
C ALA A 8 39.01 9.07 -10.22
N LYS A 9 38.84 8.37 -11.34
CA LYS A 9 38.81 6.90 -11.40
C LYS A 9 40.15 6.27 -10.95
N ARG A 10 41.25 6.81 -11.39
CA ARG A 10 42.58 6.33 -10.97
C ARG A 10 42.82 6.55 -9.49
N LEU A 11 42.47 7.71 -8.96
CA LEU A 11 42.59 8.01 -7.53
C LEU A 11 41.68 7.09 -6.68
N TYR A 12 40.49 6.74 -7.16
CA TYR A 12 39.58 5.84 -6.45
C TYR A 12 40.10 4.39 -6.40
N TYR A 13 40.70 3.88 -7.51
CA TYR A 13 41.21 2.50 -7.59
C TYR A 13 42.68 2.33 -7.16
N ALA A 14 43.48 3.41 -7.11
CA ALA A 14 44.89 3.33 -6.73
C ALA A 14 45.09 3.23 -5.18
N GLU A 15 44.11 3.57 -4.38
CA GLU A 15 44.14 3.47 -2.90
C GLU A 15 44.28 2.05 -2.36
N GLY A 16 44.15 1.02 -3.22
CA GLY A 16 44.29 -0.39 -2.82
C GLY A 16 45.70 -0.93 -2.72
N LYS A 17 46.77 -0.17 -3.06
CA LYS A 17 48.09 -0.74 -3.25
C LYS A 17 49.25 -0.23 -2.38
N GLU A 18 49.21 0.96 -1.75
CA GLU A 18 50.29 1.42 -0.88
C GLU A 18 49.85 2.36 0.26
N ASP A 19 50.21 1.98 1.48
CA ASP A 19 50.45 2.77 2.72
C ASP A 19 49.65 4.04 3.03
N LYS A 20 48.31 3.99 3.18
CA LYS A 20 47.62 5.04 3.99
C LYS A 20 46.48 4.43 4.84
N LYS A 21 46.87 4.01 6.03
CA LYS A 21 45.99 3.33 7.01
C LYS A 21 44.89 4.22 7.62
N MET A 22 44.84 5.52 7.35
CA MET A 22 43.95 6.43 8.06
C MET A 22 42.64 6.80 7.30
N SER A 23 42.62 6.81 5.97
CA SER A 23 41.41 7.16 5.18
C SER A 23 40.47 6.01 4.92
N LEU A 24 40.98 4.77 4.84
CA LEU A 24 40.17 3.58 4.58
C LEU A 24 39.02 3.35 5.56
N PRO A 25 39.17 3.51 6.90
CA PRO A 25 38.05 3.35 7.82
C PRO A 25 36.96 4.38 7.60
N ALA A 26 37.30 5.62 7.35
CA ALA A 26 36.32 6.71 7.18
C ALA A 26 35.52 6.57 5.88
N ILE A 27 36.17 6.18 4.78
CA ILE A 27 35.52 5.88 3.50
C ILE A 27 34.55 4.70 3.68
N ARG A 28 34.94 3.66 4.42
CA ARG A 28 34.09 2.52 4.71
C ARG A 28 32.87 2.92 5.53
N VAL A 29 33.03 3.77 6.55
CA VAL A 29 31.94 4.29 7.36
C VAL A 29 30.96 5.11 6.50
N ALA A 30 31.47 6.00 5.65
CA ALA A 30 30.63 6.76 4.73
C ALA A 30 29.88 5.85 3.74
N LEU A 31 30.56 4.85 3.18
CA LEU A 31 29.95 3.87 2.27
C LEU A 31 28.85 3.06 2.97
N THR A 32 29.14 2.51 4.15
CA THR A 32 28.15 1.73 4.91
C THR A 32 26.93 2.56 5.28
N ALA A 33 27.10 3.83 5.64
CA ALA A 33 26.00 4.72 5.94
C ALA A 33 25.09 4.97 4.72
N ILE A 34 25.67 5.14 3.53
CA ILE A 34 24.90 5.28 2.27
C ILE A 34 24.16 3.98 1.98
N ILE A 35 24.83 2.82 2.14
CA ILE A 35 24.19 1.50 1.93
C ILE A 35 22.99 1.33 2.85
N VAL A 36 23.18 1.53 4.17
CA VAL A 36 22.12 1.37 5.16
C VAL A 36 20.97 2.35 4.90
N GLY A 37 21.28 3.61 4.62
CA GLY A 37 20.26 4.61 4.29
C GLY A 37 19.42 4.19 3.07
N MET A 38 20.07 3.70 2.02
CA MET A 38 19.38 3.25 0.82
C MET A 38 18.53 2.01 1.06
N VAL A 39 19.04 1.03 1.83
CA VAL A 39 18.29 -0.17 2.24
C VAL A 39 17.02 0.22 3.00
N VAL A 40 17.14 1.09 4.01
CA VAL A 40 15.99 1.54 4.80
C VAL A 40 14.96 2.25 3.94
N MET A 41 15.39 3.16 3.05
CA MET A 41 14.47 3.87 2.15
C MET A 41 13.72 2.93 1.22
N ILE A 42 14.39 1.91 0.63
CA ILE A 42 13.76 0.91 -0.25
C ILE A 42 12.73 0.09 0.53
N ILE A 43 13.11 -0.45 1.69
CA ILE A 43 12.21 -1.24 2.53
C ILE A 43 10.99 -0.41 2.93
N THR A 44 11.20 0.83 3.39
CA THR A 44 10.10 1.71 3.81
C THR A 44 9.09 1.93 2.68
N ILE A 45 9.54 2.24 1.46
CA ILE A 45 8.63 2.48 0.33
C ILE A 45 7.86 1.21 -0.03
N PHE A 46 8.55 0.07 -0.18
CA PHE A 46 7.90 -1.17 -0.62
C PHE A 46 6.95 -1.74 0.44
N VAL A 47 7.30 -1.61 1.73
CA VAL A 47 6.42 -2.02 2.83
C VAL A 47 5.17 -1.14 2.86
N VAL A 48 5.30 0.18 2.78
CA VAL A 48 4.13 1.06 2.89
C VAL A 48 3.21 0.94 1.68
N ILE A 49 3.77 0.83 0.48
CA ILE A 49 2.95 0.57 -0.72
C ILE A 49 2.24 -0.78 -0.60
N GLY A 50 2.95 -1.84 -0.18
CA GLY A 50 2.37 -3.15 0.03
C GLY A 50 1.26 -3.15 1.07
N PHE A 51 1.49 -2.48 2.19
CA PHE A 51 0.50 -2.33 3.25
C PHE A 51 -0.77 -1.63 2.76
N LYS A 52 -0.58 -0.54 2.03
CA LYS A 52 -1.68 0.24 1.47
C LYS A 52 -2.51 -0.57 0.48
N GLN A 53 -1.86 -1.29 -0.44
CA GLN A 53 -2.53 -2.13 -1.42
C GLN A 53 -3.32 -3.27 -0.76
N GLU A 54 -2.70 -3.97 0.20
CA GLU A 54 -3.34 -5.07 0.92
C GLU A 54 -4.59 -4.63 1.68
N ILE A 55 -4.51 -3.50 2.41
CA ILE A 55 -5.66 -2.97 3.14
C ILE A 55 -6.76 -2.50 2.17
N GLN A 56 -6.38 -1.79 1.09
CA GLN A 56 -7.33 -1.34 0.08
C GLN A 56 -8.08 -2.51 -0.56
N GLN A 57 -7.38 -3.59 -0.91
CA GLN A 57 -7.99 -4.80 -1.46
C GLN A 57 -8.96 -5.46 -0.48
N LYS A 58 -8.62 -5.54 0.81
CA LYS A 58 -9.51 -6.12 1.82
C LYS A 58 -10.75 -5.28 2.04
N VAL A 59 -10.61 -3.96 2.15
CA VAL A 59 -11.77 -3.07 2.27
C VAL A 59 -12.67 -3.16 1.04
N ALA A 60 -12.07 -3.15 -0.17
CA ALA A 60 -12.81 -3.30 -1.41
C ALA A 60 -13.49 -4.66 -1.56
N GLY A 61 -12.90 -5.73 -0.99
CA GLY A 61 -13.48 -7.07 -1.03
C GLY A 61 -14.74 -7.22 -0.17
N PHE A 62 -14.82 -6.54 0.97
CA PHE A 62 -16.04 -6.51 1.79
C PHE A 62 -17.07 -5.49 1.30
N GLY A 63 -16.61 -4.35 0.81
CA GLY A 63 -17.44 -3.31 0.20
C GLY A 63 -17.31 -3.36 -1.31
N SER A 64 -16.84 -2.28 -1.87
CA SER A 64 -16.40 -2.13 -3.26
C SER A 64 -15.60 -0.84 -3.38
N HIS A 65 -15.04 -0.57 -4.55
CA HIS A 65 -14.34 0.70 -4.78
C HIS A 65 -15.31 1.88 -4.84
N ILE A 66 -16.50 1.68 -5.41
CA ILE A 66 -17.57 2.68 -5.52
C ILE A 66 -18.87 1.96 -5.20
N GLN A 67 -19.73 2.57 -4.40
CA GLN A 67 -21.08 2.09 -4.14
C GLN A 67 -22.12 3.09 -4.63
N ILE A 68 -23.19 2.55 -5.19
CA ILE A 68 -24.39 3.33 -5.54
C ILE A 68 -25.46 2.91 -4.55
N VAL A 69 -25.94 3.88 -3.77
CA VAL A 69 -26.90 3.66 -2.67
C VAL A 69 -28.00 4.69 -2.72
N ASN A 70 -28.99 4.56 -1.86
CA ASN A 70 -30.01 5.59 -1.67
C ASN A 70 -29.39 6.84 -1.02
N PHE A 71 -29.75 8.03 -1.50
CA PHE A 71 -29.28 9.32 -0.97
C PHE A 71 -29.59 9.50 0.52
N ASP A 72 -30.68 8.95 1.00
CA ASP A 72 -31.12 9.05 2.41
C ASP A 72 -30.39 8.07 3.35
N ASN A 73 -29.44 7.30 2.84
CA ASN A 73 -28.63 6.39 3.67
C ASN A 73 -27.60 7.16 4.49
N ASN A 74 -27.76 7.12 5.81
CA ASN A 74 -26.89 7.79 6.80
C ASN A 74 -25.70 6.90 7.23
N ASN A 75 -24.98 6.28 6.29
CA ASN A 75 -23.85 5.38 6.56
C ASN A 75 -24.17 4.26 7.57
N THR A 76 -25.40 3.75 7.55
CA THR A 76 -25.84 2.62 8.38
C THR A 76 -25.94 1.36 7.55
N TYR A 77 -25.79 0.21 8.18
CA TYR A 77 -26.01 -1.09 7.50
C TYR A 77 -27.50 -1.44 7.34
N GLU A 78 -28.41 -0.66 7.90
CA GLU A 78 -29.84 -0.72 7.65
C GLU A 78 -30.18 0.30 6.57
N MET A 79 -29.96 -0.10 5.32
CA MET A 79 -30.06 0.77 4.16
C MET A 79 -31.50 0.85 3.65
N GLN A 80 -31.89 2.04 3.17
CA GLN A 80 -33.11 2.21 2.38
C GLN A 80 -32.92 1.57 0.99
N PRO A 81 -33.94 0.92 0.43
CA PRO A 81 -33.80 0.25 -0.86
C PRO A 81 -33.66 1.25 -2.01
N ILE A 82 -33.01 0.77 -3.06
CA ILE A 82 -33.05 1.36 -4.39
C ILE A 82 -33.52 0.32 -5.40
N SER A 83 -34.25 0.77 -6.43
CA SER A 83 -34.64 -0.11 -7.53
C SER A 83 -33.55 -0.11 -8.62
N VAL A 84 -33.03 -1.30 -8.93
CA VAL A 84 -31.89 -1.46 -9.85
C VAL A 84 -32.26 -2.37 -11.01
N SER A 85 -32.47 -1.79 -12.19
CA SER A 85 -32.70 -2.53 -13.41
C SER A 85 -31.42 -3.07 -14.03
N ASP A 86 -31.51 -4.17 -14.80
CA ASP A 86 -30.38 -4.74 -15.52
C ASP A 86 -29.75 -3.73 -16.51
N SER A 87 -30.58 -2.87 -17.12
CA SER A 87 -30.13 -1.81 -18.00
C SER A 87 -29.22 -0.80 -17.30
N LEU A 88 -29.42 -0.54 -16.00
CA LEU A 88 -28.55 0.30 -15.20
C LEU A 88 -27.19 -0.38 -14.97
N LEU A 89 -27.19 -1.67 -14.62
CA LEU A 89 -25.95 -2.44 -14.43
C LEU A 89 -25.13 -2.48 -15.72
N GLU A 90 -25.76 -2.77 -16.87
CA GLU A 90 -25.08 -2.77 -18.18
C GLU A 90 -24.46 -1.41 -18.52
N ARG A 91 -25.16 -0.30 -18.25
CA ARG A 91 -24.64 1.05 -18.47
C ARG A 91 -23.43 1.37 -17.60
N ILE A 92 -23.38 0.86 -16.37
CA ILE A 92 -22.24 1.07 -15.47
C ILE A 92 -21.10 0.15 -15.86
N SER A 93 -21.35 -1.13 -16.15
CA SER A 93 -20.34 -2.09 -16.58
C SER A 93 -19.66 -1.72 -17.91
N SER A 94 -20.34 -0.93 -18.77
CA SER A 94 -19.76 -0.40 -20.00
C SER A 94 -18.76 0.74 -19.81
N ILE A 95 -18.51 1.20 -18.57
CA ILE A 95 -17.46 2.18 -18.27
C ILE A 95 -16.11 1.48 -18.34
N GLU A 96 -15.18 2.08 -19.09
CA GLU A 96 -13.80 1.62 -19.20
C GLU A 96 -13.15 1.54 -17.81
N ASP A 97 -12.38 0.48 -17.57
CA ASP A 97 -11.69 0.17 -16.30
C ASP A 97 -12.61 -0.27 -15.13
N VAL A 98 -13.91 -0.39 -15.33
CA VAL A 98 -14.77 -1.13 -14.42
C VAL A 98 -14.48 -2.63 -14.58
N ASP A 99 -14.28 -3.33 -13.48
CA ASP A 99 -14.01 -4.77 -13.46
C ASP A 99 -15.31 -5.57 -13.42
N TYR A 100 -16.13 -5.30 -12.41
CA TYR A 100 -17.47 -5.87 -12.32
C TYR A 100 -18.43 -4.94 -11.57
N VAL A 101 -19.71 -5.16 -11.78
CA VAL A 101 -20.83 -4.47 -11.12
C VAL A 101 -21.78 -5.51 -10.55
N GLN A 102 -22.14 -5.37 -9.26
CA GLN A 102 -22.94 -6.37 -8.57
C GLN A 102 -23.93 -5.73 -7.61
N ARG A 103 -25.16 -6.27 -7.55
CA ARG A 103 -26.14 -5.93 -6.53
C ARG A 103 -25.68 -6.44 -5.17
N PHE A 104 -26.01 -5.72 -4.11
CA PHE A 104 -25.85 -6.22 -2.75
C PHE A 104 -27.01 -5.77 -1.86
N ALA A 105 -27.23 -6.50 -0.79
CA ALA A 105 -28.17 -6.09 0.26
C ALA A 105 -27.57 -6.40 1.63
N THR A 106 -27.72 -5.47 2.57
CA THR A 106 -27.24 -5.63 3.96
C THR A 106 -28.40 -5.54 4.94
N LYS A 107 -28.31 -6.33 6.01
CA LYS A 107 -29.24 -6.27 7.12
C LYS A 107 -28.50 -6.51 8.43
N PRO A 108 -28.54 -5.57 9.40
CA PRO A 108 -28.03 -5.83 10.72
C PRO A 108 -28.94 -6.82 11.45
N GLY A 109 -28.32 -7.69 12.24
CA GLY A 109 -29.02 -8.72 13.00
C GLY A 109 -28.20 -9.18 14.20
N MET A 110 -28.71 -10.20 14.86
CA MET A 110 -28.07 -10.81 16.01
C MET A 110 -28.02 -12.31 15.84
N LEU A 111 -26.84 -12.89 15.90
CA LEU A 111 -26.64 -14.32 15.95
C LEU A 111 -26.70 -14.79 17.39
N LYS A 112 -27.47 -15.83 17.66
CA LYS A 112 -27.60 -16.45 18.97
C LYS A 112 -27.15 -17.90 18.91
N THR A 113 -26.25 -18.27 19.79
CA THR A 113 -25.93 -19.67 20.13
C THR A 113 -26.40 -19.96 21.56
N ASP A 114 -26.23 -21.19 22.00
CA ASP A 114 -26.60 -21.59 23.37
C ASP A 114 -25.78 -20.86 24.46
N SER A 115 -24.59 -20.37 24.11
CA SER A 115 -23.62 -19.76 25.02
C SER A 115 -23.33 -18.30 24.78
N ALA A 116 -23.65 -17.72 23.61
CA ALA A 116 -23.24 -16.38 23.24
C ALA A 116 -24.23 -15.67 22.31
N PHE A 117 -24.17 -14.33 22.36
CA PHE A 117 -24.85 -13.44 21.42
C PHE A 117 -23.80 -12.60 20.68
N GLN A 118 -23.93 -12.49 19.36
CA GLN A 118 -23.05 -11.69 18.52
C GLN A 118 -23.88 -10.81 17.58
N GLY A 119 -23.63 -9.51 17.59
CA GLY A 119 -24.16 -8.63 16.55
C GLY A 119 -23.53 -8.96 15.21
N ILE A 120 -24.35 -9.10 14.19
CA ILE A 120 -23.89 -9.44 12.83
C ILE A 120 -24.47 -8.46 11.80
N ILE A 121 -23.75 -8.34 10.69
CA ILE A 121 -24.22 -7.72 9.47
C ILE A 121 -24.33 -8.83 8.43
N PHE A 122 -25.56 -9.16 8.05
CA PHE A 122 -25.78 -10.08 6.96
C PHE A 122 -25.60 -9.31 5.64
N LYS A 123 -24.58 -9.66 4.86
CA LYS A 123 -24.38 -9.14 3.50
C LYS A 123 -24.78 -10.21 2.51
N GLY A 124 -25.85 -9.93 1.77
CA GLY A 124 -26.34 -10.78 0.71
C GLY A 124 -25.74 -10.38 -0.63
N LEU A 125 -25.21 -11.37 -1.35
CA LEU A 125 -24.71 -11.24 -2.72
C LEU A 125 -25.49 -12.19 -3.62
N PRO A 126 -25.69 -11.91 -4.92
CA PRO A 126 -26.32 -12.83 -5.83
C PRO A 126 -25.51 -14.12 -5.97
N LEU A 127 -26.16 -15.28 -5.86
CA LEU A 127 -25.53 -16.59 -6.11
C LEU A 127 -25.43 -16.91 -7.61
N ASN A 128 -26.40 -16.43 -8.41
CA ASN A 128 -26.47 -16.61 -9.84
C ASN A 128 -26.89 -15.29 -10.48
N ASP A 129 -25.92 -14.46 -10.85
CA ASP A 129 -26.22 -13.24 -11.60
C ASP A 129 -26.10 -13.52 -13.09
N SER A 130 -27.22 -13.38 -13.82
CA SER A 130 -27.28 -13.58 -15.27
C SER A 130 -26.44 -12.56 -16.04
N VAL A 131 -26.16 -11.41 -15.42
CA VAL A 131 -25.35 -10.32 -16.01
C VAL A 131 -23.85 -10.60 -15.91
N SER A 132 -23.45 -11.49 -14.98
CA SER A 132 -22.03 -11.74 -14.66
C SER A 132 -21.57 -13.17 -14.96
N ALA A 133 -22.34 -13.96 -15.70
CA ALA A 133 -21.93 -15.34 -16.04
C ALA A 133 -20.57 -15.36 -16.75
N GLY A 134 -19.51 -15.72 -16.01
CA GLY A 134 -18.13 -15.75 -16.49
C GLY A 134 -17.31 -14.46 -16.29
N SER A 135 -17.86 -13.46 -15.61
CA SER A 135 -17.17 -12.26 -15.18
C SER A 135 -16.75 -12.35 -13.69
N PRO A 136 -15.76 -11.59 -13.24
CA PRO A 136 -15.43 -11.49 -11.82
C PRO A 136 -16.65 -11.10 -10.98
N SER A 137 -16.72 -11.62 -9.76
CA SER A 137 -17.82 -11.37 -8.82
C SER A 137 -17.30 -11.09 -7.41
N GLY A 138 -18.13 -10.51 -6.54
CA GLY A 138 -17.77 -10.31 -5.14
C GLY A 138 -17.47 -11.61 -4.38
N TRP A 139 -17.90 -12.78 -4.89
CA TRP A 139 -17.56 -14.08 -4.33
C TRP A 139 -16.11 -14.49 -4.57
N ASP A 140 -15.45 -14.00 -5.64
CA ASP A 140 -14.09 -14.38 -5.98
C ASP A 140 -13.11 -13.92 -4.89
N PHE A 141 -13.33 -12.73 -4.32
CA PHE A 141 -12.57 -12.29 -3.16
C PHE A 141 -12.61 -13.30 -2.01
N PHE A 142 -13.80 -13.79 -1.66
CA PHE A 142 -13.94 -14.75 -0.55
C PHE A 142 -13.41 -16.15 -0.91
N THR A 143 -13.32 -16.50 -2.18
CA THR A 143 -12.69 -17.75 -2.63
C THR A 143 -11.22 -17.80 -2.26
N ASP A 144 -10.50 -16.69 -2.45
CA ASP A 144 -9.07 -16.59 -2.14
C ASP A 144 -8.78 -16.68 -0.63
N TYR A 145 -9.73 -16.25 0.19
CA TYR A 145 -9.61 -16.29 1.66
C TYR A 145 -10.32 -17.46 2.33
N LEU A 146 -10.89 -18.39 1.56
CA LEU A 146 -11.62 -19.55 2.10
C LEU A 146 -10.65 -20.58 2.70
N ILE A 147 -10.82 -20.88 3.99
CA ILE A 147 -9.98 -21.86 4.69
C ILE A 147 -10.60 -23.27 4.65
N LYS A 148 -11.92 -23.36 4.82
CA LYS A 148 -12.65 -24.63 4.92
C LYS A 148 -14.00 -24.52 4.24
N GLY A 149 -14.47 -25.62 3.63
CA GLY A 149 -15.79 -25.71 3.02
C GLY A 149 -15.84 -25.19 1.59
N HIS A 150 -16.94 -24.58 1.22
CA HIS A 150 -17.20 -24.03 -0.12
C HIS A 150 -18.08 -22.77 -0.02
N LEU A 151 -18.19 -22.03 -1.13
CA LEU A 151 -19.11 -20.89 -1.22
C LEU A 151 -20.58 -21.34 -1.18
N PRO A 152 -21.51 -20.46 -0.73
CA PRO A 152 -22.94 -20.75 -0.70
C PRO A 152 -23.48 -21.11 -2.10
N LYS A 153 -24.37 -22.11 -2.15
CA LYS A 153 -25.07 -22.53 -3.36
C LYS A 153 -26.59 -22.49 -3.21
N ALA A 154 -27.09 -22.47 -1.98
CA ALA A 154 -28.47 -22.36 -1.63
C ALA A 154 -28.78 -21.16 -0.75
N GLN A 155 -30.02 -20.69 -0.73
CA GLN A 155 -30.43 -19.48 -0.01
C GLN A 155 -30.09 -19.47 1.49
N ASN A 156 -30.15 -20.63 2.16
CA ASN A 156 -29.88 -20.73 3.61
C ASN A 156 -28.44 -21.08 3.94
N GLU A 157 -27.58 -21.17 2.94
CA GLU A 157 -26.16 -21.40 3.12
C GLU A 157 -25.43 -20.07 3.31
N VAL A 158 -24.49 -20.07 4.26
CA VAL A 158 -23.70 -18.90 4.58
C VAL A 158 -22.24 -19.27 4.80
N ILE A 159 -21.37 -18.29 4.60
CA ILE A 159 -19.99 -18.37 5.06
C ILE A 159 -19.78 -17.35 6.20
N ILE A 160 -18.96 -17.74 7.15
CA ILE A 160 -18.55 -16.90 8.30
C ILE A 160 -17.05 -16.84 8.38
N SER A 161 -16.54 -15.86 9.12
CA SER A 161 -15.10 -15.79 9.36
C SER A 161 -14.61 -16.83 10.37
N SER A 162 -13.32 -17.13 10.35
CA SER A 162 -12.68 -17.95 11.38
C SER A 162 -12.79 -17.31 12.76
N THR A 163 -12.69 -16.00 12.87
CA THR A 163 -12.86 -15.25 14.12
C THR A 163 -14.25 -15.48 14.71
N MET A 164 -15.28 -15.42 13.90
CA MET A 164 -16.66 -15.68 14.33
C MET A 164 -16.88 -17.16 14.67
N SER A 165 -16.31 -18.08 13.87
CA SER A 165 -16.31 -19.51 14.10
C SER A 165 -15.74 -19.87 15.47
N ASP A 166 -14.58 -19.32 15.81
CA ASP A 166 -13.90 -19.55 17.09
C ASP A 166 -14.66 -18.93 18.27
N LEU A 167 -15.13 -17.67 18.11
CA LEU A 167 -15.88 -16.96 19.15
C LEU A 167 -17.18 -17.67 19.54
N LEU A 168 -17.87 -18.26 18.57
CA LEU A 168 -19.17 -18.88 18.76
C LEU A 168 -19.13 -20.41 18.80
N ASN A 169 -17.93 -21.00 18.66
CA ASN A 169 -17.69 -22.44 18.57
C ASN A 169 -18.56 -23.13 17.49
N LEU A 170 -18.61 -22.50 16.31
CA LEU A 170 -19.35 -22.98 15.15
C LEU A 170 -18.40 -23.59 14.11
N GLN A 171 -18.82 -24.63 13.43
CA GLN A 171 -18.02 -25.32 12.39
C GLN A 171 -18.79 -25.43 11.08
N VAL A 172 -18.09 -25.79 10.00
CA VAL A 172 -18.76 -26.13 8.72
C VAL A 172 -19.76 -27.25 8.96
N GLY A 173 -20.99 -27.10 8.48
CA GLY A 173 -22.12 -27.99 8.72
C GLY A 173 -22.97 -27.60 9.94
N SER A 174 -22.50 -26.73 10.83
CA SER A 174 -23.30 -26.23 11.95
C SER A 174 -24.43 -25.33 11.45
N ALA A 175 -25.58 -25.38 12.13
CA ALA A 175 -26.69 -24.48 11.89
C ALA A 175 -26.87 -23.53 13.07
N PHE A 176 -27.24 -22.29 12.78
CA PHE A 176 -27.53 -21.28 13.80
C PHE A 176 -28.78 -20.50 13.44
N PHE A 177 -29.31 -19.77 14.42
CA PHE A 177 -30.43 -18.84 14.23
C PHE A 177 -29.91 -17.40 14.26
N ALA A 178 -30.23 -16.63 13.23
CA ALA A 178 -30.06 -15.19 13.22
C ALA A 178 -31.41 -14.50 13.44
N TYR A 179 -31.41 -13.49 14.27
CA TYR A 179 -32.56 -12.68 14.62
C TYR A 179 -32.40 -11.29 14.04
N PHE A 180 -33.39 -10.87 13.25
CA PHE A 180 -33.44 -9.54 12.64
C PHE A 180 -34.59 -8.78 13.29
N ILE A 181 -34.28 -7.57 13.76
CA ILE A 181 -35.21 -6.73 14.51
C ILE A 181 -35.77 -5.67 13.57
N GLU A 182 -37.04 -5.76 13.31
CA GLU A 182 -37.88 -4.76 12.65
C GLU A 182 -39.09 -4.45 13.56
N GLU A 183 -40.24 -4.13 12.99
CA GLU A 183 -41.48 -4.04 13.74
C GLU A 183 -41.78 -5.35 14.51
N LYS A 184 -41.37 -6.49 13.95
CA LYS A 184 -41.45 -7.82 14.58
C LYS A 184 -40.09 -8.51 14.45
N ILE A 185 -39.71 -9.26 15.48
CA ILE A 185 -38.49 -10.08 15.43
C ILE A 185 -38.69 -11.22 14.43
N ARG A 186 -37.88 -11.23 13.39
CA ARG A 186 -37.84 -12.32 12.39
C ARG A 186 -36.62 -13.17 12.65
N SER A 187 -36.81 -14.49 12.73
CA SER A 187 -35.67 -15.42 12.84
C SER A 187 -35.49 -16.19 11.54
N ARG A 188 -34.22 -16.45 11.19
CA ARG A 188 -33.83 -17.31 10.07
C ARG A 188 -32.80 -18.31 10.54
N LYS A 189 -32.94 -19.56 10.05
CA LYS A 189 -31.99 -20.61 10.28
C LYS A 189 -31.02 -20.68 9.11
N PHE A 190 -29.72 -20.55 9.39
CA PHE A 190 -28.66 -20.64 8.40
C PHE A 190 -27.78 -21.85 8.66
N THR A 191 -27.18 -22.39 7.60
CA THR A 191 -26.20 -23.48 7.66
C THR A 191 -24.85 -22.95 7.18
N ILE A 192 -23.80 -23.15 7.97
CA ILE A 192 -22.45 -22.74 7.63
C ILE A 192 -21.87 -23.76 6.64
N VAL A 193 -21.52 -23.29 5.43
CA VAL A 193 -20.93 -24.14 4.39
C VAL A 193 -19.47 -23.82 4.13
N GLY A 194 -18.99 -22.65 4.61
CA GLY A 194 -17.58 -22.26 4.49
C GLY A 194 -17.14 -21.35 5.61
N ILE A 195 -15.82 -21.38 5.86
CA ILE A 195 -15.13 -20.50 6.83
C ILE A 195 -14.00 -19.80 6.10
N TYR A 196 -14.01 -18.48 6.13
CA TYR A 196 -12.99 -17.61 5.53
C TYR A 196 -12.16 -16.90 6.61
N ASN A 197 -10.98 -16.38 6.21
CA ASN A 197 -10.15 -15.53 7.09
C ASN A 197 -9.44 -14.47 6.27
N THR A 198 -9.90 -13.24 6.38
CA THR A 198 -9.25 -12.11 5.73
C THR A 198 -8.23 -11.41 6.61
N CYS A 199 -8.15 -11.78 7.89
CA CYS A 199 -7.38 -11.06 8.92
C CYS A 199 -7.83 -9.60 9.10
N PHE A 200 -9.00 -9.21 8.60
CA PHE A 200 -9.56 -7.87 8.78
C PHE A 200 -10.54 -7.90 9.95
N SER A 201 -10.00 -7.78 11.15
CA SER A 201 -10.68 -8.16 12.41
C SER A 201 -12.03 -7.46 12.63
N ASP A 202 -12.20 -6.21 12.20
CA ASP A 202 -13.45 -5.47 12.39
C ASP A 202 -14.60 -6.03 11.54
N TYR A 203 -14.28 -6.44 10.31
CA TYR A 203 -15.23 -7.08 9.40
C TYR A 203 -15.42 -8.56 9.71
N ASP A 204 -14.33 -9.28 9.99
CA ASP A 204 -14.35 -10.69 10.30
C ASP A 204 -15.20 -11.01 11.56
N LYS A 205 -15.32 -10.07 12.50
CA LYS A 205 -16.19 -10.22 13.69
C LYS A 205 -17.67 -9.99 13.42
N SER A 206 -17.99 -9.30 12.33
CA SER A 206 -19.35 -8.76 12.14
C SER A 206 -20.06 -9.34 10.92
N PHE A 207 -19.35 -9.66 9.82
CA PHE A 207 -20.00 -10.02 8.57
C PHE A 207 -20.31 -11.52 8.45
N VAL A 208 -21.57 -11.78 8.09
CA VAL A 208 -22.06 -13.09 7.61
C VAL A 208 -22.46 -12.92 6.15
N LEU A 209 -21.99 -13.79 5.27
CA LEU A 209 -22.19 -13.66 3.83
C LEU A 209 -23.09 -14.78 3.31
N GLY A 210 -24.08 -14.42 2.51
CA GLY A 210 -25.05 -15.37 1.96
C GLY A 210 -25.80 -14.81 0.75
N ASP A 211 -26.94 -15.40 0.45
CA ASP A 211 -27.77 -15.02 -0.69
C ASP A 211 -28.52 -13.71 -0.46
N ILE A 212 -28.48 -12.79 -1.42
CA ILE A 212 -29.19 -11.51 -1.40
C ILE A 212 -30.69 -11.66 -1.18
N ARG A 213 -31.30 -12.71 -1.72
CA ARG A 213 -32.74 -13.02 -1.58
C ARG A 213 -33.18 -13.18 -0.12
N GLN A 214 -32.26 -13.54 0.78
CA GLN A 214 -32.57 -13.59 2.22
C GLN A 214 -32.87 -12.18 2.78
N VAL A 215 -32.08 -11.19 2.41
CA VAL A 215 -32.30 -9.80 2.85
C VAL A 215 -33.58 -9.25 2.22
N GLN A 216 -33.77 -9.47 0.91
CA GLN A 216 -34.99 -9.05 0.21
C GLN A 216 -36.24 -9.64 0.87
N SER A 217 -36.24 -10.96 1.15
CA SER A 217 -37.34 -11.63 1.85
C SER A 217 -37.55 -11.10 3.30
N LEU A 218 -36.47 -10.73 4.00
CA LEU A 218 -36.57 -10.15 5.35
C LEU A 218 -37.19 -8.77 5.32
N ASN A 219 -36.83 -7.93 4.37
CA ASN A 219 -37.30 -6.56 4.23
C ASN A 219 -38.65 -6.45 3.50
N GLY A 220 -39.12 -7.54 2.88
CA GLY A 220 -40.32 -7.54 2.03
C GLY A 220 -40.08 -6.77 0.72
N TRP A 221 -38.85 -6.78 0.22
CA TRP A 221 -38.44 -6.13 -1.01
C TRP A 221 -38.70 -7.01 -2.24
N ASP A 222 -38.93 -6.35 -3.35
CA ASP A 222 -39.03 -7.02 -4.66
C ASP A 222 -37.63 -7.44 -5.15
N GLU A 223 -37.57 -8.23 -6.22
CA GLU A 223 -36.29 -8.73 -6.78
C GLU A 223 -35.37 -7.62 -7.32
N ASP A 224 -35.92 -6.49 -7.73
CA ASP A 224 -35.20 -5.31 -8.21
C ASP A 224 -34.77 -4.39 -7.07
N GLU A 225 -35.31 -4.54 -5.87
CA GLU A 225 -34.98 -3.75 -4.69
C GLU A 225 -33.77 -4.32 -3.95
N VAL A 226 -32.76 -3.46 -3.75
CA VAL A 226 -31.50 -3.82 -3.12
C VAL A 226 -30.99 -2.68 -2.24
N SER A 227 -30.05 -2.96 -1.34
CA SER A 227 -29.40 -1.90 -0.56
C SER A 227 -28.52 -1.00 -1.43
N GLY A 228 -27.96 -1.55 -2.49
CA GLY A 228 -27.10 -0.82 -3.40
C GLY A 228 -26.45 -1.68 -4.48
N VAL A 229 -25.57 -1.02 -5.23
CA VAL A 229 -24.75 -1.63 -6.27
C VAL A 229 -23.29 -1.41 -5.95
N ASP A 230 -22.55 -2.50 -5.86
CA ASP A 230 -21.10 -2.51 -5.73
C ASP A 230 -20.48 -2.40 -7.13
N VAL A 231 -19.57 -1.44 -7.30
CA VAL A 231 -18.80 -1.21 -8.55
C VAL A 231 -17.32 -1.37 -8.23
N ASN A 232 -16.71 -2.40 -8.77
CA ASN A 232 -15.28 -2.63 -8.62
C ASN A 232 -14.51 -2.20 -9.87
N ILE A 233 -13.32 -1.65 -9.64
CA ILE A 233 -12.43 -1.12 -10.67
C ILE A 233 -11.11 -1.88 -10.67
N ARG A 234 -10.44 -1.93 -11.83
CA ARG A 234 -9.19 -2.68 -12.00
C ARG A 234 -8.00 -1.99 -11.36
N ASP A 235 -7.95 -0.67 -11.40
CA ASP A 235 -6.84 0.11 -10.87
C ASP A 235 -7.36 1.19 -9.91
N PHE A 236 -6.94 1.07 -8.64
CA PHE A 236 -7.31 2.02 -7.59
C PHE A 236 -6.84 3.46 -7.88
N SER A 237 -5.78 3.64 -8.68
CA SER A 237 -5.29 4.97 -9.05
C SER A 237 -6.27 5.76 -9.91
N GLU A 238 -7.19 5.08 -10.59
CA GLU A 238 -8.23 5.66 -11.45
C GLU A 238 -9.56 5.91 -10.72
N LEU A 239 -9.59 5.70 -9.39
CA LEU A 239 -10.81 5.76 -8.59
C LEU A 239 -11.56 7.09 -8.79
N ASP A 240 -10.89 8.21 -8.69
CA ASP A 240 -11.52 9.54 -8.82
C ASP A 240 -12.14 9.73 -10.20
N ARG A 241 -11.42 9.35 -11.26
CA ARG A 241 -11.89 9.45 -12.64
C ARG A 241 -13.11 8.56 -12.92
N ILE A 242 -13.10 7.33 -12.38
CA ILE A 242 -14.20 6.39 -12.60
C ILE A 242 -15.39 6.76 -11.72
N HIS A 243 -15.17 7.19 -10.47
CA HIS A 243 -16.22 7.70 -9.60
C HIS A 243 -16.98 8.85 -10.25
N ASP A 244 -16.29 9.83 -10.83
CA ASP A 244 -16.91 10.92 -11.58
C ASP A 244 -17.75 10.44 -12.77
N LYS A 245 -17.24 9.44 -13.52
CA LYS A 245 -18.00 8.85 -14.63
C LYS A 245 -19.27 8.12 -14.16
N VAL A 246 -19.19 7.40 -13.06
CA VAL A 246 -20.34 6.70 -12.45
C VAL A 246 -21.34 7.73 -11.94
N TRP A 247 -20.87 8.76 -11.23
CA TRP A 247 -21.72 9.84 -10.73
C TRP A 247 -22.45 10.59 -11.86
N MET A 248 -21.80 10.90 -12.98
CA MET A 248 -22.44 11.53 -14.14
C MET A 248 -23.55 10.66 -14.74
N ARG A 249 -23.44 9.34 -14.65
CA ARG A 249 -24.44 8.42 -15.19
C ARG A 249 -25.65 8.23 -14.29
N VAL A 250 -25.44 8.19 -12.97
CA VAL A 250 -26.47 7.81 -11.99
C VAL A 250 -26.68 8.81 -10.86
N GLY A 251 -25.71 9.67 -10.56
CA GLY A 251 -25.75 10.58 -9.40
C GLY A 251 -26.92 11.57 -9.48
N ASN A 252 -27.58 11.77 -8.34
CA ASN A 252 -28.73 12.65 -8.19
C ASN A 252 -29.89 12.41 -9.18
N LYS A 253 -29.98 11.20 -9.73
CA LYS A 253 -31.12 10.81 -10.57
C LYS A 253 -32.04 9.91 -9.75
N PRO A 254 -33.36 10.04 -9.92
CA PRO A 254 -34.27 9.13 -9.29
C PRO A 254 -34.21 7.75 -9.98
N ASP A 255 -34.37 6.69 -9.17
CA ASP A 255 -34.64 5.35 -9.66
C ASP A 255 -36.07 5.24 -10.21
N GLU A 256 -36.48 4.04 -10.62
CA GLU A 256 -37.82 3.77 -11.15
C GLU A 256 -38.95 4.01 -10.13
N ARG A 257 -38.62 4.04 -8.83
CA ARG A 257 -39.55 4.28 -7.71
C ARG A 257 -39.48 5.69 -7.14
N GLY A 258 -38.58 6.53 -7.67
CA GLY A 258 -38.44 7.94 -7.27
C GLY A 258 -37.39 8.18 -6.17
N ASN A 259 -36.63 7.17 -5.75
CA ASN A 259 -35.53 7.33 -4.79
C ASN A 259 -34.30 7.93 -5.49
N PHE A 260 -33.68 8.92 -4.88
CA PHE A 260 -32.46 9.51 -5.43
C PHE A 260 -31.25 8.62 -5.18
N LEU A 261 -30.46 8.40 -6.25
CA LEU A 261 -29.24 7.63 -6.20
C LEU A 261 -28.06 8.50 -5.81
N TYR A 262 -27.25 8.00 -4.91
CA TYR A 262 -25.99 8.60 -4.46
C TYR A 262 -24.83 7.65 -4.72
N THR A 263 -23.69 8.19 -5.19
CA THR A 263 -22.47 7.42 -5.38
C THR A 263 -21.45 7.82 -4.32
N GLN A 264 -20.94 6.85 -3.59
CA GLN A 264 -19.88 7.03 -2.58
C GLN A 264 -18.67 6.21 -2.94
N ASP A 265 -17.49 6.77 -2.74
CA ASP A 265 -16.25 6.03 -2.93
C ASP A 265 -15.87 5.25 -1.66
N ILE A 266 -14.91 4.35 -1.78
CA ILE A 266 -14.42 3.51 -0.68
C ILE A 266 -13.85 4.34 0.49
N ARG A 267 -13.35 5.56 0.24
CA ARG A 267 -12.81 6.46 1.27
C ARG A 267 -13.93 7.07 2.10
N GLU A 268 -15.04 7.41 1.46
CA GLU A 268 -16.25 7.91 2.14
C GLU A 268 -16.94 6.80 2.94
N GLN A 269 -16.92 5.56 2.44
CA GLN A 269 -17.46 4.40 3.17
C GLN A 269 -16.64 4.07 4.42
N ASN A 270 -15.31 4.24 4.36
CA ASN A 270 -14.37 3.82 5.41
C ASN A 270 -13.40 4.94 5.81
N PRO A 271 -13.88 6.10 6.29
CA PRO A 271 -13.04 7.27 6.52
C PRO A 271 -11.93 7.02 7.55
N ASN A 272 -12.19 6.22 8.57
CA ASN A 272 -11.21 5.91 9.62
C ASN A 272 -10.02 5.12 9.07
N VAL A 273 -10.28 4.10 8.23
CA VAL A 273 -9.24 3.27 7.63
C VAL A 273 -8.38 4.10 6.67
N PHE A 274 -9.01 4.90 5.81
CA PHE A 274 -8.29 5.71 4.83
C PHE A 274 -7.53 6.87 5.46
N SER A 275 -8.06 7.52 6.50
CA SER A 275 -7.32 8.52 7.29
C SER A 275 -6.08 7.91 7.94
N TRP A 276 -6.18 6.68 8.46
CA TRP A 276 -5.03 5.96 9.01
C TRP A 276 -4.00 5.62 7.91
N LEU A 277 -4.43 5.21 6.72
CA LEU A 277 -3.53 4.98 5.57
C LEU A 277 -2.82 6.26 5.10
N GLU A 278 -3.48 7.42 5.20
CA GLU A 278 -2.85 8.71 4.90
C GLU A 278 -1.74 9.07 5.89
N LEU A 279 -1.93 8.78 7.18
CA LEU A 279 -0.88 8.97 8.19
C LEU A 279 0.38 8.13 7.87
N LEU A 280 0.23 6.94 7.29
CA LEU A 280 1.36 6.14 6.83
C LEU A 280 2.16 6.86 5.74
N ASN A 281 1.51 7.56 4.81
CA ASN A 281 2.20 8.35 3.78
C ASN A 281 3.05 9.47 4.41
N MET A 282 2.52 10.18 5.39
CA MET A 282 3.26 11.22 6.12
C MET A 282 4.50 10.64 6.81
N ASN A 283 4.37 9.49 7.46
CA ASN A 283 5.50 8.81 8.10
C ASN A 283 6.60 8.43 7.11
N VAL A 284 6.23 7.95 5.90
CA VAL A 284 7.21 7.65 4.83
C VAL A 284 8.00 8.88 4.44
N VAL A 285 7.32 10.02 4.22
CA VAL A 285 7.98 11.28 3.84
C VAL A 285 8.97 11.73 4.93
N ILE A 286 8.56 11.62 6.19
CA ILE A 286 9.42 11.96 7.34
C ILE A 286 10.64 11.05 7.39
N ILE A 287 10.47 9.74 7.24
CA ILE A 287 11.57 8.77 7.27
C ILE A 287 12.53 9.02 6.10
N ILE A 288 12.02 9.23 4.89
CA ILE A 288 12.88 9.53 3.72
C ILE A 288 13.67 10.81 3.94
N LEU A 289 13.02 11.88 4.40
CA LEU A 289 13.68 13.15 4.70
C LEU A 289 14.79 12.97 5.73
N LEU A 290 14.52 12.26 6.82
CA LEU A 290 15.48 11.97 7.87
C LEU A 290 16.66 11.16 7.33
N MET A 291 16.40 10.11 6.54
CA MET A 291 17.45 9.28 5.94
C MET A 291 18.32 10.07 4.95
N VAL A 292 17.71 10.95 4.16
CA VAL A 292 18.44 11.86 3.26
C VAL A 292 19.33 12.82 4.05
N CYS A 293 18.85 13.36 5.15
CA CYS A 293 19.66 14.21 6.05
C CYS A 293 20.86 13.43 6.63
N VAL A 294 20.63 12.25 7.19
CA VAL A 294 21.68 11.39 7.76
C VAL A 294 22.72 11.00 6.69
N ALA A 295 22.26 10.56 5.53
CA ALA A 295 23.14 10.24 4.40
C ALA A 295 23.95 11.50 3.98
N GLY A 296 23.30 12.65 3.91
CA GLY A 296 23.94 13.93 3.59
C GLY A 296 25.07 14.28 4.55
N PHE A 297 24.84 14.22 5.86
CA PHE A 297 25.90 14.45 6.86
C PHE A 297 27.06 13.48 6.72
N ASN A 298 26.78 12.21 6.50
CA ASN A 298 27.83 11.20 6.31
C ASN A 298 28.63 11.41 5.03
N ILE A 299 27.99 11.82 3.93
CA ILE A 299 28.63 12.16 2.67
C ILE A 299 29.53 13.41 2.83
N ILE A 300 29.06 14.45 3.54
CA ILE A 300 29.83 15.65 3.85
C ILE A 300 31.10 15.27 4.62
N SER A 301 30.95 14.49 5.70
CA SER A 301 32.08 14.05 6.53
C SER A 301 33.05 13.21 5.72
N GLY A 302 32.58 12.28 4.89
CA GLY A 302 33.41 11.48 4.00
C GLY A 302 34.18 12.33 2.99
N LEU A 303 33.54 13.31 2.35
CA LEU A 303 34.22 14.24 1.42
C LEU A 303 35.28 15.11 2.12
N LEU A 304 34.96 15.60 3.32
CA LEU A 304 35.93 16.38 4.10
C LEU A 304 37.21 15.57 4.40
N ILE A 305 37.07 14.32 4.82
CA ILE A 305 38.18 13.41 5.08
C ILE A 305 38.95 13.16 3.80
N LEU A 306 38.27 12.89 2.68
CA LEU A 306 38.92 12.72 1.37
C LEU A 306 39.72 13.97 0.93
N ILE A 307 39.21 15.17 1.22
CA ILE A 307 39.91 16.44 0.92
C ILE A 307 41.12 16.59 1.82
N LEU A 308 40.99 16.31 3.12
CA LEU A 308 42.11 16.40 4.07
C LEU A 308 43.26 15.45 3.74
N ASP A 309 42.95 14.21 3.38
CA ASP A 309 43.92 13.22 2.91
C ASP A 309 44.67 13.65 1.64
N ALA A 310 43.96 14.35 0.76
CA ALA A 310 44.51 14.79 -0.52
C ALA A 310 45.10 16.23 -0.49
N VAL A 311 45.26 16.83 0.68
CA VAL A 311 45.75 18.24 0.80
C VAL A 311 47.10 18.46 0.11
N GLN A 312 48.06 17.54 0.27
CA GLN A 312 49.34 17.59 -0.42
C GLN A 312 49.22 17.54 -1.93
N PHE A 313 48.39 16.58 -2.43
CA PHE A 313 48.10 16.47 -3.85
C PHE A 313 47.43 17.71 -4.43
N ILE A 314 46.48 18.30 -3.70
CA ILE A 314 45.82 19.56 -4.07
C ILE A 314 46.86 20.69 -4.12
N GLY A 315 47.76 20.78 -3.13
CA GLY A 315 48.83 21.79 -3.07
C GLY A 315 49.76 21.72 -4.29
N ILE A 316 50.22 20.52 -4.65
CA ILE A 316 51.09 20.28 -5.83
C ILE A 316 50.37 20.68 -7.12
N LEU A 317 49.11 20.26 -7.31
CA LEU A 317 48.36 20.60 -8.52
C LEU A 317 48.09 22.12 -8.63
N LYS A 318 47.84 22.81 -7.52
CA LYS A 318 47.72 24.27 -7.52
C LYS A 318 49.03 24.97 -7.83
N ALA A 319 50.17 24.46 -7.35
CA ALA A 319 51.50 24.98 -7.67
C ALA A 319 51.83 24.81 -9.17
N LEU A 320 51.30 23.76 -9.79
CA LEU A 320 51.41 23.51 -11.25
C LEU A 320 50.40 24.33 -12.07
N GLY A 321 49.58 25.20 -11.44
CA GLY A 321 48.66 26.09 -12.12
C GLY A 321 47.24 25.51 -12.34
N ALA A 322 46.86 24.44 -11.64
CA ALA A 322 45.48 23.89 -11.74
C ALA A 322 44.46 24.88 -11.16
N ASP A 323 43.39 25.10 -11.92
CA ASP A 323 42.29 25.98 -11.50
C ASP A 323 41.45 25.30 -10.39
N ASN A 324 40.90 26.14 -9.50
CA ASN A 324 40.02 25.69 -8.41
C ASN A 324 38.79 24.93 -8.91
N GLY A 325 38.21 25.32 -10.04
CA GLY A 325 37.08 24.66 -10.65
C GLY A 325 37.42 23.25 -11.13
N PHE A 326 38.63 23.05 -11.68
CA PHE A 326 39.14 21.74 -12.11
C PHE A 326 39.32 20.79 -10.92
N LEU A 327 39.94 21.23 -9.86
CA LEU A 327 40.11 20.45 -8.62
C LEU A 327 38.75 20.05 -8.01
N ARG A 328 37.87 21.04 -7.88
CA ARG A 328 36.52 20.81 -7.35
C ARG A 328 35.79 19.74 -8.12
N ARG A 329 35.83 19.72 -9.46
CA ARG A 329 35.23 18.69 -10.30
C ARG A 329 35.84 17.31 -10.07
N ILE A 330 37.17 17.20 -9.91
CA ILE A 330 37.81 15.90 -9.62
C ILE A 330 37.29 15.31 -8.32
N PHE A 331 37.18 16.10 -7.23
CA PHE A 331 36.69 15.62 -5.94
C PHE A 331 35.19 15.32 -5.96
N LEU A 332 34.39 16.09 -6.69
CA LEU A 332 32.97 15.78 -6.91
C LEU A 332 32.79 14.47 -7.69
N CYS A 333 33.57 14.25 -8.74
CA CYS A 333 33.58 12.97 -9.46
C CYS A 333 34.00 11.80 -8.56
N ARG A 334 35.01 11.98 -7.69
CA ARG A 334 35.44 10.93 -6.75
C ARG A 334 34.34 10.61 -5.73
N ALA A 335 33.70 11.63 -5.17
CA ALA A 335 32.57 11.44 -4.25
C ALA A 335 31.35 10.80 -4.95
N SER A 336 31.08 11.13 -6.22
CA SER A 336 30.00 10.51 -6.97
C SER A 336 30.23 9.00 -7.18
N PHE A 337 31.47 8.53 -7.39
CA PHE A 337 31.78 7.11 -7.41
C PHE A 337 31.44 6.42 -6.07
N LEU A 338 31.74 7.07 -4.95
CA LEU A 338 31.41 6.54 -3.62
C LEU A 338 29.89 6.41 -3.44
N VAL A 339 29.13 7.47 -3.82
CA VAL A 339 27.67 7.47 -3.76
C VAL A 339 27.08 6.39 -4.65
N ILE A 340 27.53 6.28 -5.91
CA ILE A 340 27.04 5.27 -6.86
C ILE A 340 27.28 3.86 -6.33
N ASN A 341 28.48 3.57 -5.81
CA ASN A 341 28.79 2.27 -5.22
C ASN A 341 27.93 1.98 -3.99
N GLY A 342 27.75 2.98 -3.10
CA GLY A 342 26.87 2.83 -1.94
C GLY A 342 25.42 2.58 -2.31
N MET A 343 24.90 3.31 -3.30
CA MET A 343 23.55 3.10 -3.83
C MET A 343 23.41 1.73 -4.50
N LEU A 344 24.41 1.27 -5.27
CA LEU A 344 24.37 -0.02 -5.95
C LEU A 344 24.26 -1.17 -4.93
N TRP A 345 25.15 -1.19 -3.93
CA TRP A 345 25.09 -2.18 -2.87
C TRP A 345 23.84 -2.05 -2.00
N GLY A 346 23.40 -0.82 -1.72
CA GLY A 346 22.16 -0.55 -0.99
C GLY A 346 20.93 -1.09 -1.73
N ASN A 347 20.86 -0.91 -3.06
CA ASN A 347 19.81 -1.48 -3.89
C ASN A 347 19.83 -3.00 -3.87
N VAL A 348 21.01 -3.62 -4.08
CA VAL A 348 21.12 -5.09 -4.09
C VAL A 348 20.66 -5.67 -2.74
N ILE A 349 21.18 -5.16 -1.64
CA ILE A 349 20.81 -5.65 -0.29
C ILE A 349 19.34 -5.37 0.00
N GLY A 350 18.85 -4.16 -0.27
CA GLY A 350 17.47 -3.78 -0.02
C GLY A 350 16.47 -4.64 -0.80
N LEU A 351 16.74 -4.88 -2.10
CA LEU A 351 15.91 -5.75 -2.93
C LEU A 351 15.94 -7.21 -2.48
N ILE A 352 17.11 -7.72 -2.05
CA ILE A 352 17.23 -9.09 -1.52
C ILE A 352 16.41 -9.22 -0.24
N LEU A 353 16.48 -8.25 0.68
CA LEU A 353 15.71 -8.29 1.92
C LEU A 353 14.19 -8.21 1.65
N CYS A 354 13.76 -7.35 0.74
CA CYS A 354 12.37 -7.28 0.31
C CYS A 354 11.90 -8.58 -0.35
N ALA A 355 12.72 -9.18 -1.23
CA ALA A 355 12.40 -10.46 -1.85
C ALA A 355 12.32 -11.60 -0.82
N LEU A 356 13.23 -11.62 0.14
CA LEU A 356 13.21 -12.60 1.22
C LEU A 356 11.94 -12.49 2.05
N GLN A 357 11.51 -11.28 2.40
CA GLN A 357 10.26 -11.06 3.10
C GLN A 357 9.04 -11.47 2.24
N TYR A 358 9.05 -11.14 0.95
CA TYR A 358 7.96 -11.47 0.03
C TYR A 358 7.73 -12.99 -0.13
N TYR A 359 8.82 -13.78 -0.24
CA TYR A 359 8.70 -15.22 -0.46
C TYR A 359 8.59 -16.03 0.85
N PHE A 360 9.27 -15.62 1.90
CA PHE A 360 9.37 -16.41 3.14
C PHE A 360 8.53 -15.87 4.30
N HIS A 361 7.88 -14.68 4.15
CA HIS A 361 7.06 -14.08 5.20
C HIS A 361 7.74 -14.08 6.59
N VAL A 362 9.03 -13.72 6.63
CA VAL A 362 9.91 -13.85 7.82
C VAL A 362 9.40 -13.05 9.01
N ILE A 363 8.80 -11.88 8.75
CA ILE A 363 8.32 -10.98 9.80
C ILE A 363 6.80 -11.11 9.90
N PRO A 364 6.29 -11.86 10.90
CA PRO A 364 4.85 -11.94 11.16
C PRO A 364 4.37 -10.65 11.84
N LEU A 365 3.10 -10.31 11.64
CA LEU A 365 2.39 -9.23 12.31
C LEU A 365 1.16 -9.77 13.01
N ASP A 366 0.71 -9.06 14.05
CA ASP A 366 -0.56 -9.36 14.71
C ASP A 366 -1.74 -8.90 13.84
N PRO A 367 -2.57 -9.82 13.32
CA PRO A 367 -3.72 -9.46 12.47
C PRO A 367 -4.74 -8.56 13.17
N THR A 368 -4.83 -8.63 14.51
CA THR A 368 -5.79 -7.82 15.27
C THR A 368 -5.42 -6.34 15.31
N ALA A 369 -4.13 -6.03 15.23
CA ALA A 369 -3.60 -4.67 15.28
C ALA A 369 -3.32 -4.09 13.89
N TYR A 370 -2.89 -4.93 12.96
CA TYR A 370 -2.38 -4.49 11.65
C TYR A 370 -3.22 -4.95 10.45
N TYR A 371 -4.28 -5.73 10.66
CA TYR A 371 -5.15 -6.28 9.61
C TYR A 371 -4.45 -7.17 8.57
N VAL A 372 -3.20 -7.56 8.82
CA VAL A 372 -2.39 -8.43 7.97
C VAL A 372 -1.56 -9.38 8.83
N SER A 373 -1.33 -10.60 8.36
CA SER A 373 -0.60 -11.65 9.11
C SER A 373 0.93 -11.50 9.03
N TYR A 374 1.45 -10.79 8.04
CA TYR A 374 2.87 -10.55 7.80
C TYR A 374 3.09 -9.20 7.14
N VAL A 375 4.32 -8.69 7.16
CA VAL A 375 4.68 -7.42 6.50
C VAL A 375 4.52 -7.59 4.98
N PRO A 376 3.54 -6.93 4.36
CA PRO A 376 3.34 -7.02 2.93
C PRO A 376 4.39 -6.20 2.17
N ILE A 377 4.86 -6.72 1.04
CA ILE A 377 5.82 -6.06 0.16
C ILE A 377 5.22 -5.93 -1.24
N ALA A 378 5.14 -4.72 -1.75
CA ALA A 378 4.76 -4.47 -3.13
C ALA A 378 5.93 -3.85 -3.91
N PHE A 379 6.39 -4.55 -4.95
CA PHE A 379 7.45 -4.06 -5.83
C PHE A 379 6.89 -3.03 -6.82
N HIS A 380 7.11 -1.75 -6.54
CA HIS A 380 6.69 -0.66 -7.42
C HIS A 380 7.91 0.00 -8.07
N TRP A 381 8.25 -0.43 -9.28
CA TRP A 381 9.46 0.00 -10.00
C TRP A 381 9.50 1.50 -10.31
N GLY A 382 8.33 2.15 -10.44
CA GLY A 382 8.25 3.60 -10.63
C GLY A 382 8.79 4.37 -9.42
N TRP A 383 8.30 4.08 -8.23
CA TRP A 383 8.76 4.70 -6.99
C TRP A 383 10.21 4.34 -6.67
N TRP A 384 10.64 3.10 -6.95
CA TRP A 384 12.05 2.71 -6.83
C TRP A 384 12.95 3.57 -7.71
N SER A 385 12.59 3.84 -8.97
CA SER A 385 13.34 4.70 -9.88
C SER A 385 13.40 6.14 -9.39
N VAL A 386 12.27 6.70 -8.94
CA VAL A 386 12.19 8.05 -8.37
C VAL A 386 13.09 8.17 -7.14
N LEU A 387 13.07 7.17 -6.24
CA LEU A 387 13.93 7.13 -5.07
C LEU A 387 15.42 7.17 -5.46
N ASN A 388 15.84 6.32 -6.40
CA ASN A 388 17.24 6.25 -6.84
C ASN A 388 17.71 7.57 -7.47
N VAL A 389 16.95 8.11 -8.41
CA VAL A 389 17.29 9.37 -9.07
C VAL A 389 17.28 10.53 -8.05
N GLY A 390 16.24 10.60 -7.21
CA GLY A 390 16.12 11.63 -6.17
C GLY A 390 17.30 11.59 -5.19
N THR A 391 17.62 10.41 -4.65
CA THR A 391 18.74 10.24 -3.71
C THR A 391 20.07 10.63 -4.36
N PHE A 392 20.31 10.24 -5.62
CA PHE A 392 21.52 10.62 -6.33
C PHE A 392 21.60 12.14 -6.54
N LEU A 393 20.54 12.78 -7.00
CA LEU A 393 20.52 14.23 -7.24
C LEU A 393 20.74 15.02 -5.93
N VAL A 394 20.05 14.64 -4.87
CA VAL A 394 20.20 15.29 -3.56
C VAL A 394 21.61 15.08 -3.01
N SER A 395 22.17 13.88 -3.13
CA SER A 395 23.55 13.59 -2.73
C SER A 395 24.55 14.45 -3.48
N MET A 396 24.39 14.63 -4.79
CA MET A 396 25.24 15.50 -5.59
C MET A 396 25.11 16.96 -5.17
N LEU A 397 23.91 17.43 -4.88
CA LEU A 397 23.65 18.80 -4.44
C LEU A 397 24.31 19.08 -3.07
N ILE A 398 24.19 18.14 -2.14
CA ILE A 398 24.82 18.24 -0.81
C ILE A 398 26.34 18.33 -0.92
N LEU A 399 26.98 17.60 -1.84
CA LEU A 399 28.42 17.61 -2.05
C LEU A 399 28.98 18.95 -2.56
N VAL A 400 28.15 19.80 -3.13
CA VAL A 400 28.59 21.11 -3.67
C VAL A 400 29.13 22.04 -2.55
N ALA A 401 28.44 22.03 -1.40
CA ALA A 401 28.81 22.93 -0.28
C ALA A 401 30.22 22.63 0.30
N PRO A 402 30.56 21.40 0.72
CA PRO A 402 31.88 21.10 1.26
C PRO A 402 32.99 21.15 0.21
N SER A 403 32.67 20.95 -1.09
CA SER A 403 33.67 21.08 -2.17
C SER A 403 34.24 22.50 -2.28
N ALA A 404 33.56 23.53 -1.76
CA ALA A 404 34.07 24.90 -1.71
C ALA A 404 35.28 25.05 -0.79
N ILE A 405 35.51 24.16 0.18
CA ILE A 405 36.69 24.17 1.08
C ILE A 405 37.99 24.00 0.28
N ILE A 406 37.95 23.26 -0.87
CA ILE A 406 39.11 23.08 -1.76
C ILE A 406 39.69 24.44 -2.22
N THR A 407 38.84 25.46 -2.36
CA THR A 407 39.29 26.80 -2.82
C THR A 407 40.13 27.53 -1.76
N ARG A 408 39.93 27.22 -0.46
CA ARG A 408 40.59 27.85 0.67
C ARG A 408 41.97 27.25 0.99
N ILE A 409 42.34 26.10 0.37
CA ILE A 409 43.65 25.48 0.57
C ILE A 409 44.70 26.28 -0.17
N SER A 410 45.66 26.90 0.60
CA SER A 410 46.77 27.66 0.04
C SER A 410 47.98 26.76 -0.25
N PRO A 411 48.58 26.80 -1.45
CA PRO A 411 49.79 26.03 -1.78
C PRO A 411 50.97 26.29 -0.84
N ALA A 412 51.15 27.55 -0.41
CA ALA A 412 52.26 27.95 0.46
C ALA A 412 52.23 27.32 1.85
N LYS A 413 51.03 27.08 2.42
CA LYS A 413 50.91 26.44 3.73
C LYS A 413 51.11 24.92 3.69
N VAL A 414 50.87 24.28 2.54
CA VAL A 414 50.96 22.82 2.39
C VAL A 414 52.40 22.35 2.18
N MET A 415 53.25 23.17 1.59
CA MET A 415 54.68 22.86 1.35
C MET A 415 55.59 23.15 2.58
N HIS A 416 55.04 23.70 3.68
CA HIS A 416 55.80 24.05 4.89
C HIS A 416 55.67 23.04 6.04
N PHE A 417 55.00 21.93 5.83
CA PHE A 417 54.89 20.84 6.81
C PHE A 417 55.76 19.65 6.39
N GLU A 418 57.06 19.77 6.73
CA GLU A 418 57.95 18.71 7.13
C GLU A 418 58.30 18.87 8.60
#